data_32315c07f1daf230dc6a34ca380b1d45
#
_entry.id   32315c07f1daf230dc6a34ca380b1d45
#
_cell.length_a   1.000
_cell.length_b   1.000
_cell.length_c   1.000
_cell.angle_alpha   90.00
_cell.angle_beta   90.00
_cell.angle_gamma   90.00
#
_symmetry.space_group_name_H-M   'P 1'
#
loop_
_entity.id
_entity.type
_entity.pdbx_description
1 polymer ?
#
loop_
_entity_poly.entity_id
_entity_poly.type
_entity_poly.pdbx_seq_one_letter_code
_entity_poly.pdbx_strand_id
1 'polypeptide(L)'
;TATDAAVLALVLERGYAACPDMTALSRRLAELYGADLGVDLSSAGPDRVLSADICGIKDAYALAGENLTDAYADIVFGTIFDPYLIDGRFDPEAVRIETETQARRLEAEFNSKRLYCVRQARRKFFGDSPAGIELGGYPGELVNVTPASLKAEYDRILSTASIDVMVQG
;
A
#
# COMPACT_ATOMS: atom_id res chain seq x y z
N THR A 1 -13.10 -5.23 1.64
CA THR A 1 -13.13 -5.23 3.13
C THR A 1 -11.94 -4.46 3.72
N ALA A 2 -11.91 -4.27 5.07
CA ALA A 2 -10.74 -3.67 5.73
C ALA A 2 -9.48 -4.51 5.52
N THR A 3 -9.64 -5.81 5.56
CA THR A 3 -8.56 -6.78 5.39
C THR A 3 -8.04 -6.81 3.95
N ASP A 4 -8.95 -6.77 2.94
CA ASP A 4 -8.52 -6.64 1.55
C ASP A 4 -7.75 -5.33 1.32
N ALA A 5 -8.20 -4.20 1.87
CA ALA A 5 -7.50 -2.93 1.72
C ALA A 5 -6.09 -2.95 2.35
N ALA A 6 -5.92 -3.60 3.51
CA ALA A 6 -4.63 -3.74 4.17
C ALA A 6 -3.66 -4.61 3.35
N VAL A 7 -4.12 -5.72 2.80
CA VAL A 7 -3.29 -6.58 1.94
C VAL A 7 -3.04 -5.93 0.57
N LEU A 8 -4.02 -5.18 0.04
CA LEU A 8 -3.88 -4.46 -1.21
C LEU A 8 -2.72 -3.46 -1.18
N ALA A 9 -2.58 -2.68 -0.11
CA ALA A 9 -1.45 -1.75 0.05
C ALA A 9 -0.10 -2.47 -0.09
N LEU A 10 0.05 -3.64 0.55
CA LEU A 10 1.27 -4.44 0.47
C LEU A 10 1.53 -5.01 -0.94
N VAL A 11 0.46 -5.43 -1.63
CA VAL A 11 0.58 -5.97 -2.98
C VAL A 11 0.94 -4.86 -3.99
N LEU A 12 0.38 -3.66 -3.83
CA LEU A 12 0.71 -2.51 -4.69
C LEU A 12 2.18 -2.07 -4.53
N GLU A 13 2.73 -2.15 -3.32
CA GLU A 13 4.14 -1.80 -3.06
C GLU A 13 5.14 -2.74 -3.75
N ARG A 14 4.72 -3.92 -4.20
CA ARG A 14 5.61 -4.90 -4.84
C ARG A 14 6.04 -4.54 -6.25
N GLY A 15 5.24 -3.75 -6.96
CA GLY A 15 5.53 -3.39 -8.34
C GLY A 15 4.30 -2.91 -9.10
N TYR A 16 4.53 -2.48 -10.32
CA TYR A 16 3.52 -1.99 -11.24
C TYR A 16 3.81 -2.51 -12.66
N ALA A 17 2.99 -2.18 -13.66
CA ALA A 17 3.08 -2.79 -14.99
C ALA A 17 4.48 -2.69 -15.64
N ALA A 18 5.18 -1.55 -15.49
CA ALA A 18 6.54 -1.38 -16.02
C ALA A 18 7.64 -2.07 -15.17
N CYS A 19 7.38 -2.31 -13.89
CA CYS A 19 8.27 -3.00 -12.95
C CYS A 19 7.46 -4.07 -12.22
N PRO A 20 7.25 -5.27 -12.83
CA PRO A 20 6.24 -6.23 -12.40
C PRO A 20 6.58 -7.00 -11.13
N ASP A 21 7.80 -6.89 -10.64
CA ASP A 21 8.26 -7.56 -9.42
C ASP A 21 9.18 -6.65 -8.59
N MET A 22 9.39 -7.03 -7.33
CA MET A 22 10.23 -6.29 -6.38
C MET A 22 11.67 -6.13 -6.85
N THR A 23 12.19 -7.06 -7.65
CA THR A 23 13.57 -6.98 -8.16
C THR A 23 13.69 -5.89 -9.23
N ALA A 24 12.75 -5.87 -10.17
CA ALA A 24 12.68 -4.84 -11.20
C ALA A 24 12.45 -3.45 -10.58
N LEU A 25 11.51 -3.36 -9.63
CA LEU A 25 11.23 -2.11 -8.91
C LEU A 25 12.44 -1.63 -8.10
N SER A 26 13.06 -2.50 -7.31
CA SER A 26 14.25 -2.15 -6.51
C SER A 26 15.42 -1.70 -7.38
N ARG A 27 15.61 -2.33 -8.55
CA ARG A 27 16.62 -1.90 -9.52
C ARG A 27 16.28 -0.49 -10.04
N ARG A 28 15.02 -0.25 -10.40
CA ARG A 28 14.58 1.06 -10.89
C ARG A 28 14.78 2.15 -9.83
N LEU A 29 14.42 1.89 -8.58
CA LEU A 29 14.64 2.82 -7.47
C LEU A 29 16.14 3.08 -7.21
N ALA A 30 16.98 2.05 -7.32
CA ALA A 30 18.44 2.19 -7.21
C ALA A 30 19.02 3.06 -8.34
N GLU A 31 18.54 2.91 -9.57
CA GLU A 31 18.93 3.77 -10.71
C GLU A 31 18.52 5.23 -10.48
N LEU A 32 17.50 5.47 -9.68
CA LEU A 32 17.02 6.80 -9.25
C LEU A 32 17.68 7.25 -7.94
N TYR A 33 18.96 6.94 -7.77
CA TYR A 33 19.80 7.33 -6.63
C TYR A 33 19.29 6.77 -5.27
N GLY A 34 18.65 5.61 -5.29
CA GLY A 34 18.13 4.98 -4.10
C GLY A 34 16.86 5.66 -3.59
N ALA A 35 15.99 6.07 -4.50
CA ALA A 35 14.66 6.55 -4.13
C ALA A 35 13.90 5.48 -3.33
N ASP A 36 13.05 5.93 -2.40
CA ASP A 36 12.24 5.06 -1.55
C ASP A 36 10.76 5.22 -1.92
N LEU A 37 10.09 4.10 -2.20
CA LEU A 37 8.67 4.03 -2.49
C LEU A 37 7.96 3.39 -1.31
N GLY A 38 6.93 4.05 -0.80
CA GLY A 38 6.04 3.52 0.21
C GLY A 38 4.59 3.46 -0.26
N VAL A 39 3.86 2.42 0.13
CA VAL A 39 2.40 2.34 0.01
C VAL A 39 1.82 2.00 1.36
N ASP A 40 1.01 2.89 1.92
CA ASP A 40 0.47 2.73 3.27
C ASP A 40 -1.04 2.95 3.33
N LEU A 41 -1.65 2.34 4.33
CA LEU A 41 -3.05 2.52 4.66
C LEU A 41 -3.17 3.18 6.03
N SER A 42 -3.69 4.40 6.05
CA SER A 42 -3.86 5.20 7.26
C SER A 42 -5.32 5.60 7.48
N SER A 43 -5.61 6.35 8.54
CA SER A 43 -6.92 6.94 8.80
C SER A 43 -6.81 8.42 9.10
N ALA A 44 -7.68 9.20 8.49
CA ALA A 44 -7.88 10.62 8.78
C ALA A 44 -9.31 10.82 9.31
N GLY A 45 -9.46 10.80 10.64
CA GLY A 45 -10.80 10.79 11.26
C GLY A 45 -11.59 9.53 10.90
N PRO A 46 -12.77 9.67 10.27
CA PRO A 46 -13.59 8.54 9.83
C PRO A 46 -13.12 7.93 8.51
N ASP A 47 -12.29 8.65 7.75
CA ASP A 47 -11.89 8.23 6.41
C ASP A 47 -10.64 7.35 6.44
N ARG A 48 -10.56 6.43 5.49
CA ARG A 48 -9.35 5.66 5.22
C ARG A 48 -8.62 6.27 4.05
N VAL A 49 -7.31 6.36 4.19
CA VAL A 49 -6.42 6.93 3.18
C VAL A 49 -5.44 5.86 2.74
N LEU A 50 -5.53 5.48 1.47
CA LEU A 50 -4.49 4.72 0.80
C LEU A 50 -3.54 5.74 0.18
N SER A 51 -2.30 5.77 0.63
CA SER A 51 -1.26 6.66 0.12
C SER A 51 -0.18 5.87 -0.59
N ALA A 52 0.34 6.44 -1.67
CA ALA A 52 1.60 6.04 -2.26
C ALA A 52 2.50 7.28 -2.31
N ASP A 53 3.68 7.15 -1.79
CA ASP A 53 4.66 8.23 -1.78
C ASP A 53 6.02 7.74 -2.26
N ILE A 54 6.77 8.64 -2.88
CA ILE A 54 8.15 8.41 -3.26
C ILE A 54 9.01 9.55 -2.76
N CYS A 55 10.15 9.20 -2.20
CA CYS A 55 11.13 10.15 -1.71
C CYS A 55 12.47 9.90 -2.38
N GLY A 56 13.11 10.97 -2.85
CA GLY A 56 14.41 10.87 -3.50
C GLY A 56 15.13 12.23 -3.55
N ILE A 57 16.28 12.27 -4.20
CA ILE A 57 17.03 13.51 -4.38
C ILE A 57 16.36 14.42 -5.41
N LYS A 58 16.61 15.71 -5.33
CA LYS A 58 16.12 16.69 -6.32
C LYS A 58 16.88 16.56 -7.63
N ASP A 59 16.23 16.94 -8.75
CA ASP A 59 16.83 16.99 -10.10
C ASP A 59 18.14 17.76 -10.13
N ALA A 60 18.26 18.83 -9.32
CA ALA A 60 19.48 19.61 -9.23
C ALA A 60 20.73 18.83 -8.75
N TYR A 61 20.53 17.67 -8.14
CA TYR A 61 21.61 16.79 -7.67
C TYR A 61 21.83 15.58 -8.57
N ALA A 62 21.07 15.43 -9.65
CA ALA A 62 21.27 14.39 -10.63
C ALA A 62 22.59 14.58 -11.39
N LEU A 63 23.41 13.52 -11.50
CA LEU A 63 24.78 13.63 -12.02
C LEU A 63 24.81 13.82 -13.55
N ALA A 64 23.85 13.27 -14.28
CA ALA A 64 23.76 13.35 -15.73
C ALA A 64 22.63 14.30 -16.20
N GLY A 65 22.03 15.07 -15.30
CA GLY A 65 20.96 16.01 -15.62
C GLY A 65 19.61 15.32 -15.92
N GLU A 66 19.39 14.15 -15.32
CA GLU A 66 18.12 13.41 -15.44
C GLU A 66 16.97 14.19 -14.81
N ASN A 67 15.79 14.06 -15.38
CA ASN A 67 14.54 14.52 -14.78
C ASN A 67 14.02 13.42 -13.81
N LEU A 68 14.44 13.52 -12.54
CA LEU A 68 14.06 12.57 -11.52
C LEU A 68 12.62 12.77 -11.09
N THR A 69 12.12 14.01 -11.10
CA THR A 69 10.75 14.34 -10.73
C THR A 69 9.73 13.60 -11.60
N ASP A 70 9.91 13.60 -12.92
CA ASP A 70 9.03 12.85 -13.83
C ASP A 70 9.14 11.34 -13.58
N ALA A 71 10.37 10.84 -13.37
CA ALA A 71 10.56 9.41 -13.08
C ALA A 71 9.91 8.98 -11.77
N TYR A 72 9.92 9.83 -10.73
CA TYR A 72 9.20 9.58 -9.48
C TYR A 72 7.69 9.60 -9.68
N ALA A 73 7.18 10.56 -10.44
CA ALA A 73 5.76 10.64 -10.78
C ALA A 73 5.29 9.39 -11.53
N ASP A 74 6.07 8.93 -12.53
CA ASP A 74 5.75 7.70 -13.28
C ASP A 74 5.65 6.48 -12.36
N ILE A 75 6.55 6.34 -11.38
CA ILE A 75 6.52 5.21 -10.44
C ILE A 75 5.29 5.30 -9.53
N VAL A 76 5.02 6.46 -8.91
CA VAL A 76 3.88 6.61 -7.98
C VAL A 76 2.56 6.42 -8.72
N PHE A 77 2.39 7.07 -9.87
CA PHE A 77 1.17 6.94 -10.66
C PHE A 77 1.02 5.53 -11.23
N GLY A 78 2.12 4.92 -11.70
CA GLY A 78 2.12 3.52 -12.14
C GLY A 78 1.69 2.57 -11.04
N THR A 79 2.20 2.74 -9.83
CA THR A 79 1.84 1.92 -8.65
C THR A 79 0.34 1.98 -8.34
N ILE A 80 -0.27 3.17 -8.43
CA ILE A 80 -1.69 3.34 -8.09
C ILE A 80 -2.62 3.06 -9.27
N PHE A 81 -2.28 3.49 -10.50
CA PHE A 81 -3.21 3.48 -11.63
C PHE A 81 -2.91 2.38 -12.66
N ASP A 82 -1.71 1.82 -12.63
CA ASP A 82 -1.29 0.75 -13.56
C ASP A 82 -0.55 -0.38 -12.81
N PRO A 83 -1.21 -0.99 -11.79
CA PRO A 83 -0.61 -2.08 -11.03
C PRO A 83 -0.36 -3.29 -11.91
N TYR A 84 0.62 -4.11 -11.53
CA TYR A 84 0.88 -5.34 -12.25
C TYR A 84 -0.26 -6.35 -12.07
N LEU A 85 -0.89 -6.74 -13.18
CA LEU A 85 -2.00 -7.68 -13.21
C LEU A 85 -1.71 -8.84 -14.18
N ILE A 86 -2.10 -10.04 -13.81
CA ILE A 86 -2.08 -11.23 -14.64
C ILE A 86 -3.54 -11.57 -14.99
N ASP A 87 -3.88 -11.57 -16.28
CA ASP A 87 -5.25 -11.79 -16.75
C ASP A 87 -6.30 -10.91 -16.04
N GLY A 88 -5.94 -9.64 -15.78
CA GLY A 88 -6.81 -8.65 -15.13
C GLY A 88 -7.00 -8.84 -13.63
N ARG A 89 -6.15 -9.64 -12.97
CA ARG A 89 -6.15 -9.88 -11.51
C ARG A 89 -4.76 -9.70 -10.94
N PHE A 90 -4.67 -9.46 -9.65
CA PHE A 90 -3.38 -9.45 -8.96
C PHE A 90 -2.72 -10.83 -9.01
N ASP A 91 -1.39 -10.86 -9.07
CA ASP A 91 -0.61 -12.09 -9.06
C ASP A 91 -0.95 -12.94 -7.82
N PRO A 92 -1.42 -14.18 -8.00
CA PRO A 92 -1.79 -15.06 -6.88
C PRO A 92 -0.65 -15.30 -5.88
N GLU A 93 0.58 -15.36 -6.36
CA GLU A 93 1.75 -15.58 -5.50
C GLU A 93 2.07 -14.33 -4.67
N ALA A 94 1.99 -13.14 -5.26
CA ALA A 94 2.12 -11.89 -4.54
C ALA A 94 1.04 -11.76 -3.45
N VAL A 95 -0.22 -12.05 -3.79
CA VAL A 95 -1.33 -12.03 -2.84
C VAL A 95 -1.10 -13.01 -1.69
N ARG A 96 -0.65 -14.24 -1.97
CA ARG A 96 -0.34 -15.25 -0.95
C ARG A 96 0.73 -14.75 0.02
N ILE A 97 1.86 -14.26 -0.52
CA ILE A 97 2.99 -13.79 0.28
C ILE A 97 2.58 -12.62 1.17
N GLU A 98 1.85 -11.64 0.63
CA GLU A 98 1.46 -10.47 1.40
C GLU A 98 0.33 -10.75 2.39
N THR A 99 -0.54 -11.71 2.12
CA THR A 99 -1.51 -12.21 3.11
C THR A 99 -0.79 -12.86 4.30
N GLU A 100 0.23 -13.69 4.05
CA GLU A 100 1.06 -14.27 5.12
C GLU A 100 1.87 -13.20 5.88
N THR A 101 2.36 -12.18 5.17
CA THR A 101 3.06 -11.06 5.79
C THR A 101 2.12 -10.27 6.69
N GLN A 102 0.90 -10.02 6.26
CA GLN A 102 -0.12 -9.35 7.07
C GLN A 102 -0.52 -10.19 8.28
N ALA A 103 -0.65 -11.50 8.14
CA ALA A 103 -0.90 -12.38 9.28
C ALA A 103 0.19 -12.25 10.36
N ARG A 104 1.46 -12.29 9.94
CA ARG A 104 2.61 -12.11 10.86
C ARG A 104 2.63 -10.72 11.51
N ARG A 105 2.28 -9.67 10.79
CA ARG A 105 2.16 -8.30 11.34
C ARG A 105 1.10 -8.24 12.43
N LEU A 106 -0.09 -8.81 12.19
CA LEU A 106 -1.17 -8.85 13.17
C LEU A 106 -0.80 -9.67 14.42
N GLU A 107 -0.09 -10.79 14.27
CA GLU A 107 0.44 -11.57 15.39
C GLU A 107 1.49 -10.77 16.19
N ALA A 108 2.39 -10.08 15.51
CA ALA A 108 3.42 -9.25 16.15
C ALA A 108 2.81 -8.10 16.96
N GLU A 109 1.74 -7.47 16.44
CA GLU A 109 0.99 -6.45 17.18
C GLU A 109 0.37 -7.02 18.47
N PHE A 110 -0.18 -8.22 18.42
CA PHE A 110 -0.75 -8.89 19.60
C PHE A 110 0.30 -9.13 20.70
N ASN A 111 1.54 -9.42 20.31
CA ASN A 111 2.66 -9.62 21.23
C ASN A 111 3.19 -8.30 21.82
N SER A 112 2.91 -7.17 21.21
CA SER A 112 3.26 -5.84 21.74
C SER A 112 2.17 -5.31 22.67
N LYS A 113 2.42 -5.36 23.97
CA LYS A 113 1.46 -4.90 25.00
C LYS A 113 0.98 -3.46 24.73
N ARG A 114 1.89 -2.58 24.30
CA ARG A 114 1.57 -1.17 24.01
C ARG A 114 0.63 -1.06 22.81
N LEU A 115 0.96 -1.69 21.71
CA LEU A 115 0.13 -1.65 20.50
C LEU A 115 -1.23 -2.30 20.75
N TYR A 116 -1.25 -3.43 21.42
CA TYR A 116 -2.47 -4.10 21.83
C TYR A 116 -3.39 -3.20 22.69
N CYS A 117 -2.82 -2.53 23.71
CA CYS A 117 -3.61 -1.61 24.54
C CYS A 117 -4.18 -0.44 23.73
N VAL A 118 -3.39 0.18 22.86
CA VAL A 118 -3.86 1.28 22.00
C VAL A 118 -4.98 0.81 21.07
N ARG A 119 -4.83 -0.35 20.45
CA ARG A 119 -5.85 -0.97 19.60
C ARG A 119 -7.15 -1.24 20.37
N GLN A 120 -7.07 -1.86 21.56
CA GLN A 120 -8.24 -2.11 22.38
C GLN A 120 -8.93 -0.82 22.87
N ALA A 121 -8.15 0.20 23.21
CA ALA A 121 -8.67 1.51 23.58
C ALA A 121 -9.41 2.16 22.39
N ARG A 122 -8.82 2.15 21.20
CA ARG A 122 -9.43 2.66 19.96
C ARG A 122 -10.76 1.95 19.67
N ARG A 123 -10.76 0.61 19.71
CA ARG A 123 -11.95 -0.21 19.48
C ARG A 123 -13.06 0.10 20.48
N LYS A 124 -12.72 0.24 21.77
CA LYS A 124 -13.72 0.59 22.81
C LYS A 124 -14.23 2.02 22.70
N PHE A 125 -13.37 2.96 22.30
CA PHE A 125 -13.73 4.37 22.19
C PHE A 125 -14.60 4.65 20.97
N PHE A 126 -14.25 4.10 19.82
CA PHE A 126 -14.94 4.35 18.56
C PHE A 126 -16.04 3.34 18.23
N GLY A 127 -16.03 2.15 18.86
CA GLY A 127 -17.05 1.10 18.67
C GLY A 127 -17.18 0.71 17.19
N ASP A 128 -18.43 0.64 16.73
CA ASP A 128 -18.77 0.28 15.35
C ASP A 128 -18.73 1.46 14.37
N SER A 129 -18.20 2.60 14.80
CA SER A 129 -18.03 3.75 13.89
C SER A 129 -16.92 3.49 12.85
N PRO A 130 -16.90 4.19 11.72
CA PRO A 130 -15.84 4.05 10.70
C PRO A 130 -14.42 4.21 11.28
N ALA A 131 -14.23 5.11 12.26
CA ALA A 131 -12.95 5.31 12.93
C ALA A 131 -12.53 4.13 13.84
N GLY A 132 -13.45 3.25 14.21
CA GLY A 132 -13.19 2.04 15.00
C GLY A 132 -12.75 0.84 14.16
N ILE A 133 -12.85 0.92 12.83
CA ILE A 133 -12.46 -0.17 11.93
C ILE A 133 -10.93 -0.32 11.96
N GLU A 134 -10.47 -1.56 12.10
CA GLU A 134 -9.06 -1.89 12.16
C GLU A 134 -8.37 -1.68 10.80
N LEU A 135 -7.33 -0.84 10.76
CA LEU A 135 -6.59 -0.57 9.52
C LEU A 135 -5.87 -1.81 8.99
N GLY A 136 -5.28 -2.59 9.87
CA GLY A 136 -4.62 -3.85 9.52
C GLY A 136 -5.57 -4.99 9.14
N GLY A 137 -6.87 -4.78 9.24
CA GLY A 137 -7.87 -5.82 9.02
C GLY A 137 -7.98 -6.80 10.20
N TYR A 138 -8.58 -7.94 9.92
CA TYR A 138 -8.92 -8.94 10.93
C TYR A 138 -8.30 -10.30 10.60
N PRO A 139 -7.63 -10.98 11.56
CA PRO A 139 -6.98 -12.27 11.31
C PRO A 139 -7.93 -13.33 10.70
N GLY A 140 -9.19 -13.37 11.18
CA GLY A 140 -10.18 -14.33 10.68
C GLY A 140 -10.67 -14.08 9.25
N GLU A 141 -10.42 -12.91 8.68
CA GLU A 141 -10.80 -12.56 7.32
C GLU A 141 -9.69 -12.85 6.29
N LEU A 142 -8.44 -13.02 6.74
CA LEU A 142 -7.30 -13.26 5.84
C LEU A 142 -7.48 -14.47 4.94
N VAL A 143 -8.17 -15.50 5.40
CA VAL A 143 -8.49 -16.71 4.62
C VAL A 143 -9.36 -16.43 3.39
N ASN A 144 -10.10 -15.32 3.40
CA ASN A 144 -10.98 -14.91 2.31
C ASN A 144 -10.31 -13.98 1.29
N VAL A 145 -9.08 -13.55 1.56
CA VAL A 145 -8.33 -12.68 0.66
C VAL A 145 -7.88 -13.47 -0.56
N THR A 146 -8.27 -13.00 -1.73
CA THR A 146 -7.98 -13.63 -3.03
C THR A 146 -7.57 -12.57 -4.06
N PRO A 147 -6.92 -12.95 -5.18
CA PRO A 147 -6.66 -12.03 -6.28
C PRO A 147 -7.91 -11.31 -6.79
N ALA A 148 -9.05 -11.99 -6.77
CA ALA A 148 -10.33 -11.43 -7.20
C ALA A 148 -10.91 -10.45 -6.17
N SER A 149 -10.84 -10.76 -4.87
CA SER A 149 -11.31 -9.85 -3.82
C SER A 149 -10.47 -8.58 -3.75
N LEU A 150 -9.13 -8.68 -3.92
CA LEU A 150 -8.25 -7.53 -4.00
C LEU A 150 -8.54 -6.67 -5.23
N LYS A 151 -8.78 -7.29 -6.40
CA LYS A 151 -9.15 -6.53 -7.61
C LYS A 151 -10.47 -5.79 -7.42
N ALA A 152 -11.46 -6.42 -6.82
CA ALA A 152 -12.74 -5.78 -6.52
C ALA A 152 -12.59 -4.61 -5.52
N GLU A 153 -11.74 -4.76 -4.49
CA GLU A 153 -11.45 -3.69 -3.54
C GLU A 153 -10.68 -2.53 -4.21
N TYR A 154 -9.70 -2.83 -5.06
CA TYR A 154 -8.97 -1.86 -5.84
C TYR A 154 -9.91 -1.05 -6.75
N ASP A 155 -10.78 -1.72 -7.52
CA ASP A 155 -11.74 -1.05 -8.39
C ASP A 155 -12.74 -0.19 -7.60
N ARG A 156 -13.16 -0.67 -6.43
CA ARG A 156 -14.02 0.10 -5.53
C ARG A 156 -13.33 1.38 -5.06
N ILE A 157 -12.07 1.28 -4.64
CA ILE A 157 -11.29 2.44 -4.18
C ILE A 157 -11.17 3.45 -5.32
N LEU A 158 -10.71 3.05 -6.50
CA LEU A 158 -10.54 3.97 -7.62
C LEU A 158 -11.85 4.62 -8.10
N SER A 159 -12.99 3.92 -7.96
CA SER A 159 -14.28 4.46 -8.38
C SER A 159 -14.95 5.39 -7.38
N THR A 160 -14.53 5.37 -6.11
CA THR A 160 -15.23 6.08 -5.02
C THR A 160 -14.35 7.06 -4.24
N ALA A 161 -13.02 6.93 -4.30
CA ALA A 161 -12.11 7.76 -3.53
C ALA A 161 -11.94 9.15 -4.15
N SER A 162 -11.76 10.16 -3.30
CA SER A 162 -11.14 11.43 -3.70
C SER A 162 -9.63 11.21 -3.82
N ILE A 163 -9.03 11.83 -4.82
CA ILE A 163 -7.60 11.72 -5.09
C ILE A 163 -6.96 13.07 -4.88
N ASP A 164 -6.00 13.12 -3.97
CA ASP A 164 -5.17 14.30 -3.71
C ASP A 164 -3.72 13.99 -4.10
N VAL A 165 -3.09 14.92 -4.80
CA VAL A 165 -1.68 14.83 -5.19
C VAL A 165 -0.90 15.91 -4.47
N MET A 166 0.12 15.52 -3.72
CA MET A 166 1.03 16.44 -3.04
C MET A 166 2.42 16.33 -3.63
N VAL A 167 3.04 17.46 -3.94
CA VAL A 167 4.45 17.54 -4.35
C VAL A 167 5.18 18.48 -3.41
N GLN A 168 6.27 17.99 -2.83
CA GLN A 168 7.12 18.77 -1.94
C GLN A 168 8.57 18.69 -2.42
N GLY A 169 9.24 19.83 -2.63
CA GLY A 169 10.61 19.90 -3.10
C GLY A 169 11.37 21.10 -2.61
#